data_f4cbc3cf4e0077871448cc6d9c3c4a84
#
_entry.id   f4cbc3cf4e0077871448cc6d9c3c4a84
#
_cell.length_a   1.000
_cell.length_b   1.000
_cell.length_c   1.000
_cell.angle_alpha   90.00
_cell.angle_beta   90.00
_cell.angle_gamma   90.00
#
_symmetry.space_group_name_H-M   'P 1'
#
loop_
_entity.id
_entity.type
_entity.pdbx_description
1 polymer ?
#
loop_
_entity_poly.entity_id
_entity_poly.type
_entity_poly.pdbx_seq_one_letter_code
_entity_poly.pdbx_strand_id
1 'polypeptide(L)'
;MSNCAVVGINWGDEGKGRMVDLLTEDFDIVVRYQGGGNAGHTVINEYGKFALHLLPSGIFRPGVVNVLGPGVALDLQSLWEEIELLRANGVYITPENLMISERAGLLLPWHKEQDALEERRLGAHKYGSTGQGIAPFYSDKYQKKTLQAGDLAYPAQLRERLAGLLEWKNLILTRVYGAPGHELGEIEDWLEKYGAPLRPYIRDTGRFLSGASAAGKGILFEAQLGALRDLEQGICPYTTSSNTLAAYALMGGGPLAGSLDEVVGVVKAYSTCVGEGPFVCEWSGPEAEALREAGSEYGAKTGRPRRVGPIDLVATRYGVRLQGATCLALTKLDVLGYMDKIPLCVAYEVDGAETRDFPFPAALEGAKPVLEYMDGWGCDISKARKWTDLPLEARRYVRRIEQESGCPIRWVSVGAGRDEYIRL
;
A
#
# COMPACT_ATOMS: atom_id res chain seq x y z
N MET A 1 13.29 -12.78 -17.99
CA MET A 1 13.18 -11.89 -16.83
C MET A 1 11.92 -12.23 -16.09
N SER A 2 11.81 -11.85 -14.82
CA SER A 2 10.80 -12.39 -13.91
C SER A 2 9.66 -11.41 -13.66
N ASN A 3 8.49 -11.95 -13.30
CA ASN A 3 7.38 -11.22 -12.71
C ASN A 3 7.58 -11.22 -11.19
N CYS A 4 7.81 -10.07 -10.58
CA CYS A 4 8.01 -9.92 -9.14
C CYS A 4 6.92 -9.04 -8.54
N ALA A 5 6.44 -9.39 -7.35
CA ALA A 5 5.52 -8.52 -6.59
C ALA A 5 6.18 -8.04 -5.29
N VAL A 6 6.08 -6.75 -4.99
CA VAL A 6 6.46 -6.15 -3.70
C VAL A 6 5.20 -5.88 -2.91
N VAL A 7 5.04 -6.58 -1.79
CA VAL A 7 3.82 -6.59 -0.98
C VAL A 7 4.09 -6.28 0.49
N GLY A 8 3.08 -5.79 1.20
CA GLY A 8 3.15 -5.59 2.65
C GLY A 8 2.74 -6.85 3.40
N ILE A 9 3.50 -7.22 4.40
CA ILE A 9 3.25 -8.42 5.20
C ILE A 9 2.20 -8.17 6.30
N ASN A 10 2.22 -7.00 6.91
CA ASN A 10 1.39 -6.71 8.09
C ASN A 10 0.25 -5.72 7.76
N TRP A 11 0.19 -4.57 8.41
CA TRP A 11 -0.90 -3.57 8.28
C TRP A 11 -0.69 -2.52 7.19
N GLY A 12 0.46 -2.49 6.53
CA GLY A 12 0.87 -1.43 5.62
C GLY A 12 1.94 -0.52 6.23
N ASP A 13 2.39 0.47 5.44
CA ASP A 13 3.44 1.42 5.82
C ASP A 13 4.80 0.78 6.15
N GLU A 14 5.06 -0.43 5.64
CA GLU A 14 6.32 -1.16 5.86
C GLU A 14 7.51 -0.60 5.06
N GLY A 15 7.27 0.33 4.13
CA GLY A 15 8.31 0.90 3.26
C GLY A 15 8.39 0.28 1.86
N LYS A 16 7.27 -0.21 1.34
CA LYS A 16 7.17 -0.84 0.00
C LYS A 16 7.66 0.05 -1.13
N GLY A 17 7.23 1.32 -1.18
CA GLY A 17 7.64 2.24 -2.25
C GLY A 17 9.16 2.38 -2.35
N ARG A 18 9.86 2.44 -1.21
CA ARG A 18 11.31 2.44 -1.18
C ARG A 18 11.91 1.12 -1.67
N MET A 19 11.31 -0.02 -1.33
CA MET A 19 11.76 -1.31 -1.83
C MET A 19 11.52 -1.46 -3.33
N VAL A 20 10.39 -0.94 -3.84
CA VAL A 20 10.12 -0.86 -5.28
C VAL A 20 11.15 0.01 -5.98
N ASP A 21 11.43 1.23 -5.48
CA ASP A 21 12.46 2.12 -6.06
C ASP A 21 13.85 1.44 -6.11
N LEU A 22 14.21 0.69 -5.07
CA LEU A 22 15.46 -0.09 -5.06
C LEU A 22 15.46 -1.17 -6.14
N LEU A 23 14.42 -2.01 -6.19
CA LEU A 23 14.36 -3.16 -7.09
C LEU A 23 14.13 -2.76 -8.55
N THR A 24 13.60 -1.56 -8.80
CA THR A 24 13.30 -1.09 -10.17
C THR A 24 14.54 -1.07 -11.09
N GLU A 25 15.76 -1.09 -10.54
CA GLU A 25 16.99 -1.22 -11.35
C GLU A 25 17.04 -2.51 -12.18
N ASP A 26 16.41 -3.57 -11.68
CA ASP A 26 16.41 -4.90 -12.31
C ASP A 26 15.16 -5.15 -13.17
N PHE A 27 14.27 -4.14 -13.33
CA PHE A 27 12.98 -4.29 -14.03
C PHE A 27 12.75 -3.23 -15.10
N ASP A 28 12.04 -3.61 -16.16
CA ASP A 28 11.67 -2.71 -17.26
C ASP A 28 10.35 -1.96 -17.01
N ILE A 29 9.46 -2.55 -16.19
CA ILE A 29 8.09 -2.06 -16.01
C ILE A 29 7.71 -2.14 -14.53
N VAL A 30 7.08 -1.08 -14.00
CA VAL A 30 6.48 -1.06 -12.65
C VAL A 30 4.97 -0.89 -12.77
N VAL A 31 4.20 -1.75 -12.11
CA VAL A 31 2.73 -1.79 -12.23
C VAL A 31 2.07 -1.63 -10.86
N ARG A 32 1.26 -0.58 -10.68
CA ARG A 32 0.31 -0.49 -9.56
C ARG A 32 -0.93 -1.29 -9.93
N TYR A 33 -1.33 -2.24 -9.09
CA TYR A 33 -2.38 -3.19 -9.44
C TYR A 33 -3.66 -3.09 -8.61
N GLN A 34 -3.66 -2.29 -7.51
CA GLN A 34 -4.83 -2.15 -6.64
C GLN A 34 -4.72 -0.86 -5.79
N GLY A 35 -5.81 -0.55 -5.06
CA GLY A 35 -5.89 0.63 -4.20
C GLY A 35 -6.08 1.91 -4.99
N GLY A 36 -5.76 3.03 -4.40
CA GLY A 36 -5.90 4.38 -4.97
C GLY A 36 -5.05 5.37 -4.19
N GLY A 37 -5.53 6.60 -4.02
CA GLY A 37 -4.84 7.66 -3.28
C GLY A 37 -4.81 7.51 -1.75
N ASN A 38 -5.19 6.35 -1.22
CA ASN A 38 -5.33 6.11 0.23
C ASN A 38 -4.03 5.68 0.94
N ALA A 39 -2.95 5.41 0.22
CA ALA A 39 -1.63 5.15 0.77
C ALA A 39 -0.61 6.17 0.26
N GLY A 40 0.47 6.39 1.01
CA GLY A 40 1.58 7.25 0.62
C GLY A 40 2.87 6.44 0.57
N HIS A 41 3.49 6.33 -0.60
CA HIS A 41 4.79 5.69 -0.78
C HIS A 41 5.89 6.75 -0.74
N THR A 42 6.57 6.86 0.39
CA THR A 42 7.68 7.81 0.51
C THR A 42 8.92 7.28 -0.20
N VAL A 43 9.40 8.06 -1.17
CA VAL A 43 10.66 7.84 -1.89
C VAL A 43 11.58 9.04 -1.63
N ILE A 44 12.85 8.76 -1.32
CA ILE A 44 13.90 9.79 -1.14
C ILE A 44 15.00 9.49 -2.15
N ASN A 45 15.21 10.42 -3.06
CA ASN A 45 16.17 10.28 -4.16
C ASN A 45 16.79 11.63 -4.52
N GLU A 46 17.51 11.70 -5.65
CA GLU A 46 18.17 12.91 -6.18
C GLU A 46 17.22 14.06 -6.50
N TYR A 47 15.93 13.80 -6.75
CA TYR A 47 14.90 14.82 -6.99
C TYR A 47 14.33 15.41 -5.70
N GLY A 48 14.53 14.73 -4.56
CA GLY A 48 14.02 15.16 -3.26
C GLY A 48 13.30 14.06 -2.48
N LYS A 49 12.40 14.48 -1.58
CA LYS A 49 11.54 13.60 -0.79
C LYS A 49 10.10 13.74 -1.26
N PHE A 50 9.51 12.67 -1.77
CA PHE A 50 8.14 12.64 -2.28
C PHE A 50 7.33 11.56 -1.59
N ALA A 51 6.04 11.83 -1.39
CA ALA A 51 5.05 10.84 -0.97
C ALA A 51 4.12 10.57 -2.16
N LEU A 52 4.35 9.48 -2.90
CA LEU A 52 3.52 9.08 -4.03
C LEU A 52 2.22 8.44 -3.55
N HIS A 53 1.10 8.83 -4.14
CA HIS A 53 -0.21 8.29 -3.81
C HIS A 53 -0.75 7.37 -4.91
N LEU A 54 -0.67 7.78 -6.16
CA LEU A 54 -1.15 7.04 -7.33
C LEU A 54 -0.02 6.60 -8.25
N LEU A 55 0.98 7.46 -8.49
CA LEU A 55 2.09 7.11 -9.37
C LEU A 55 2.89 5.92 -8.80
N PRO A 56 3.31 4.97 -9.66
CA PRO A 56 4.24 3.93 -9.27
C PRO A 56 5.60 4.49 -8.83
N SER A 57 6.25 3.86 -7.88
CA SER A 57 7.55 4.31 -7.34
C SER A 57 8.69 4.24 -8.38
N GLY A 58 8.50 3.50 -9.47
CA GLY A 58 9.44 3.45 -10.61
C GLY A 58 9.46 4.71 -11.47
N ILE A 59 8.57 5.69 -11.24
CA ILE A 59 8.47 6.90 -12.07
C ILE A 59 9.74 7.76 -12.06
N PHE A 60 10.57 7.61 -11.05
CA PHE A 60 11.84 8.33 -10.93
C PHE A 60 12.99 7.71 -11.74
N ARG A 61 12.80 6.50 -12.31
CA ARG A 61 13.86 5.78 -13.02
C ARG A 61 13.75 5.99 -14.54
N PRO A 62 14.78 6.57 -15.18
CA PRO A 62 14.82 6.67 -16.64
C PRO A 62 14.74 5.29 -17.32
N GLY A 63 13.97 5.21 -18.39
CA GLY A 63 13.83 3.98 -19.18
C GLY A 63 12.84 2.95 -18.65
N VAL A 64 12.26 3.19 -17.46
CA VAL A 64 11.23 2.33 -16.85
C VAL A 64 9.85 2.82 -17.25
N VAL A 65 8.98 1.89 -17.69
CA VAL A 65 7.57 2.18 -17.98
C VAL A 65 6.73 1.93 -16.71
N ASN A 66 5.90 2.89 -16.36
CA ASN A 66 5.04 2.85 -15.20
C ASN A 66 3.58 2.64 -15.62
N VAL A 67 2.87 1.74 -14.99
CA VAL A 67 1.51 1.35 -15.37
C VAL A 67 0.57 1.45 -14.18
N LEU A 68 -0.56 2.15 -14.36
CA LEU A 68 -1.71 2.07 -13.48
C LEU A 68 -2.68 1.03 -14.06
N GLY A 69 -2.79 -0.12 -13.40
CA GLY A 69 -3.57 -1.26 -13.85
C GLY A 69 -5.08 -1.11 -13.66
N PRO A 70 -5.89 -2.04 -14.21
CA PRO A 70 -7.35 -2.01 -14.12
C PRO A 70 -7.91 -2.16 -12.69
N GLY A 71 -7.10 -2.67 -11.76
CA GLY A 71 -7.47 -2.79 -10.36
C GLY A 71 -7.40 -1.49 -9.56
N VAL A 72 -6.80 -0.43 -10.10
CA VAL A 72 -6.62 0.86 -9.40
C VAL A 72 -7.91 1.67 -9.38
N ALA A 73 -8.20 2.30 -8.25
CA ALA A 73 -9.21 3.36 -8.10
C ALA A 73 -8.60 4.68 -8.55
N LEU A 74 -8.90 5.09 -9.77
CA LEU A 74 -8.25 6.20 -10.45
C LEU A 74 -8.92 7.53 -10.12
N ASP A 75 -8.32 8.31 -9.23
CA ASP A 75 -8.67 9.71 -8.98
C ASP A 75 -7.92 10.61 -9.95
N LEU A 76 -8.63 11.12 -10.96
CA LEU A 76 -8.04 11.93 -12.04
C LEU A 76 -7.40 13.21 -11.50
N GLN A 77 -8.05 13.89 -10.55
CA GLN A 77 -7.53 15.11 -9.95
C GLN A 77 -6.23 14.84 -9.21
N SER A 78 -6.27 13.89 -8.28
CA SER A 78 -5.07 13.55 -7.48
C SER A 78 -3.91 13.08 -8.35
N LEU A 79 -4.20 12.31 -9.40
CA LEU A 79 -3.17 11.86 -10.34
C LEU A 79 -2.57 13.02 -11.13
N TRP A 80 -3.41 13.91 -11.67
CA TRP A 80 -2.91 15.04 -12.44
C TRP A 80 -2.09 15.99 -11.58
N GLU A 81 -2.56 16.32 -10.38
CA GLU A 81 -1.81 17.16 -9.42
C GLU A 81 -0.45 16.53 -9.05
N GLU A 82 -0.40 15.21 -8.88
CA GLU A 82 0.84 14.48 -8.57
C GLU A 82 1.82 14.51 -9.77
N ILE A 83 1.33 14.35 -11.01
CA ILE A 83 2.15 14.48 -12.22
C ILE A 83 2.74 15.87 -12.33
N GLU A 84 1.93 16.92 -12.16
CA GLU A 84 2.39 18.31 -12.27
C GLU A 84 3.40 18.65 -11.17
N LEU A 85 3.17 18.18 -9.95
CA LEU A 85 4.12 18.36 -8.85
C LEU A 85 5.50 17.74 -9.18
N LEU A 86 5.52 16.51 -9.68
CA LEU A 86 6.77 15.83 -10.02
C LEU A 86 7.48 16.48 -11.22
N ARG A 87 6.73 16.90 -12.24
CA ARG A 87 7.28 17.65 -13.39
C ARG A 87 7.92 18.95 -12.97
N ALA A 88 7.28 19.69 -12.06
CA ALA A 88 7.82 20.93 -11.52
C ALA A 88 9.14 20.73 -10.74
N ASN A 89 9.39 19.49 -10.27
CA ASN A 89 10.64 19.09 -9.62
C ASN A 89 11.61 18.36 -10.57
N GLY A 90 11.41 18.46 -11.88
CA GLY A 90 12.34 17.95 -12.89
C GLY A 90 12.18 16.47 -13.23
N VAL A 91 11.14 15.79 -12.75
CA VAL A 91 10.87 14.39 -13.13
C VAL A 91 10.22 14.34 -14.50
N TYR A 92 10.79 13.55 -15.39
CA TYR A 92 10.28 13.40 -16.76
C TYR A 92 9.10 12.41 -16.77
N ILE A 93 7.88 12.91 -17.07
CA ILE A 93 6.66 12.11 -17.13
C ILE A 93 5.91 12.39 -18.42
N THR A 94 5.79 11.39 -19.28
CA THR A 94 5.12 11.47 -20.57
C THR A 94 4.30 10.20 -20.85
N PRO A 95 3.46 10.18 -21.90
CA PRO A 95 2.73 8.97 -22.28
C PRO A 95 3.61 7.77 -22.71
N GLU A 96 4.92 7.96 -22.89
CA GLU A 96 5.88 6.91 -23.20
C GLU A 96 6.32 6.15 -21.94
N ASN A 97 6.41 6.83 -20.78
CA ASN A 97 6.89 6.22 -19.53
C ASN A 97 5.82 6.09 -18.42
N LEU A 98 4.60 6.62 -18.67
CA LEU A 98 3.42 6.41 -17.82
C LEU A 98 2.24 5.97 -18.67
N MET A 99 1.60 4.86 -18.30
CA MET A 99 0.40 4.34 -18.94
C MET A 99 -0.71 4.13 -17.94
N ILE A 100 -1.92 4.48 -18.31
CA ILE A 100 -3.15 4.28 -17.54
C ILE A 100 -4.00 3.25 -18.26
N SER A 101 -4.41 2.20 -17.55
CA SER A 101 -5.33 1.22 -18.12
C SER A 101 -6.65 1.87 -18.51
N GLU A 102 -7.08 1.66 -19.75
CA GLU A 102 -8.43 2.06 -20.20
C GLU A 102 -9.55 1.44 -19.33
N ARG A 103 -9.25 0.33 -18.64
CA ARG A 103 -10.18 -0.39 -17.76
C ARG A 103 -10.07 0.02 -16.29
N ALA A 104 -9.17 0.94 -15.91
CA ALA A 104 -9.13 1.50 -14.56
C ALA A 104 -10.42 2.26 -14.27
N GLY A 105 -11.03 1.98 -13.12
CA GLY A 105 -12.28 2.64 -12.74
C GLY A 105 -12.03 4.06 -12.23
N LEU A 106 -12.90 5.01 -12.59
CA LEU A 106 -12.80 6.41 -12.18
C LEU A 106 -13.37 6.60 -10.78
N LEU A 107 -12.53 7.06 -9.86
CA LEU A 107 -12.95 7.56 -8.55
C LEU A 107 -13.39 9.01 -8.71
N LEU A 108 -14.71 9.25 -8.61
CA LEU A 108 -15.35 10.52 -8.83
C LEU A 108 -15.51 11.32 -7.52
N PRO A 109 -15.72 12.65 -7.55
CA PRO A 109 -15.77 13.50 -6.35
C PRO A 109 -16.70 12.99 -5.26
N TRP A 110 -17.86 12.51 -5.63
CA TRP A 110 -18.86 11.98 -4.68
C TRP A 110 -18.40 10.76 -3.87
N HIS A 111 -17.37 10.01 -4.33
CA HIS A 111 -16.83 8.88 -3.55
C HIS A 111 -16.10 9.38 -2.30
N LYS A 112 -15.31 10.45 -2.42
CA LYS A 112 -14.65 11.08 -1.25
C LYS A 112 -15.65 11.68 -0.29
N GLU A 113 -16.67 12.34 -0.84
CA GLU A 113 -17.75 12.90 -0.03
C GLU A 113 -18.51 11.80 0.73
N GLN A 114 -18.91 10.74 0.05
CA GLN A 114 -19.61 9.61 0.67
C GLN A 114 -18.75 8.93 1.77
N ASP A 115 -17.45 8.78 1.56
CA ASP A 115 -16.51 8.23 2.55
C ASP A 115 -16.51 9.09 3.83
N ALA A 116 -16.42 10.42 3.68
CA ALA A 116 -16.46 11.34 4.80
C ALA A 116 -17.83 11.37 5.52
N LEU A 117 -18.93 11.24 4.77
CA LEU A 117 -20.28 11.15 5.32
C LEU A 117 -20.48 9.87 6.12
N GLU A 118 -19.98 8.75 5.63
CA GLU A 118 -20.10 7.46 6.32
C GLU A 118 -19.29 7.43 7.62
N GLU A 119 -18.05 7.92 7.62
CA GLU A 119 -17.23 8.04 8.84
C GLU A 119 -17.94 8.92 9.91
N ARG A 120 -18.59 10.01 9.48
CA ARG A 120 -19.40 10.84 10.39
C ARG A 120 -20.61 10.09 10.92
N ARG A 121 -21.34 9.35 10.06
CA ARG A 121 -22.51 8.58 10.44
C ARG A 121 -22.17 7.47 11.45
N LEU A 122 -21.04 6.83 11.29
CA LEU A 122 -20.56 5.77 12.19
C LEU A 122 -20.13 6.30 13.57
N GLY A 123 -19.70 7.56 13.67
CA GLY A 123 -19.35 8.20 14.94
C GLY A 123 -18.25 7.43 15.71
N ALA A 124 -18.60 6.86 16.86
CA ALA A 124 -17.68 6.08 17.68
C ALA A 124 -17.27 4.73 17.03
N HIS A 125 -18.06 4.23 16.08
CA HIS A 125 -17.82 2.97 15.38
C HIS A 125 -17.13 3.16 14.02
N LYS A 126 -16.50 4.32 13.80
CA LYS A 126 -15.79 4.63 12.56
C LYS A 126 -14.64 3.65 12.31
N TYR A 127 -14.32 3.42 11.04
CA TYR A 127 -13.21 2.56 10.63
C TYR A 127 -11.85 3.27 10.62
N GLY A 128 -11.85 4.59 10.72
CA GLY A 128 -10.65 5.41 10.59
C GLY A 128 -10.20 5.54 9.13
N SER A 129 -11.17 5.72 8.22
CA SER A 129 -10.93 5.92 6.80
C SER A 129 -9.96 7.07 6.53
N THR A 130 -9.23 6.96 5.43
CA THR A 130 -8.37 8.03 4.92
C THR A 130 -9.14 9.15 4.23
N GLY A 131 -10.46 9.01 4.04
CA GLY A 131 -11.31 9.98 3.33
C GLY A 131 -11.02 10.04 1.82
N GLN A 132 -10.39 9.02 1.26
CA GLN A 132 -10.03 9.00 -0.16
C GLN A 132 -11.07 8.31 -1.06
N GLY A 133 -12.24 7.97 -0.52
CA GLY A 133 -13.37 7.44 -1.30
C GLY A 133 -13.19 5.99 -1.76
N ILE A 134 -12.29 5.23 -1.16
CA ILE A 134 -11.92 3.87 -1.60
C ILE A 134 -13.09 2.90 -1.41
N ALA A 135 -13.71 2.85 -0.23
CA ALA A 135 -14.81 1.94 0.04
C ALA A 135 -16.04 2.24 -0.85
N PRO A 136 -16.53 3.50 -0.97
CA PRO A 136 -17.61 3.83 -1.88
C PRO A 136 -17.30 3.51 -3.35
N PHE A 137 -16.06 3.75 -3.80
CA PHE A 137 -15.65 3.44 -5.17
C PHE A 137 -15.71 1.94 -5.47
N TYR A 138 -15.09 1.09 -4.63
CA TYR A 138 -15.11 -0.35 -4.88
C TYR A 138 -16.51 -0.94 -4.71
N SER A 139 -17.34 -0.42 -3.79
CA SER A 139 -18.75 -0.76 -3.69
C SER A 139 -19.47 -0.51 -5.03
N ASP A 140 -19.32 0.68 -5.60
CA ASP A 140 -19.94 1.02 -6.89
C ASP A 140 -19.38 0.15 -8.03
N LYS A 141 -18.07 -0.14 -8.02
CA LYS A 141 -17.43 -1.02 -9.01
C LYS A 141 -18.07 -2.40 -9.03
N TYR A 142 -18.27 -3.04 -7.87
CA TYR A 142 -18.91 -4.35 -7.77
C TYR A 142 -20.40 -4.31 -8.08
N GLN A 143 -21.07 -3.19 -7.84
CA GLN A 143 -22.44 -2.93 -8.29
C GLN A 143 -22.54 -2.59 -9.79
N LYS A 144 -21.43 -2.55 -10.53
CA LYS A 144 -21.34 -2.17 -11.95
C LYS A 144 -21.78 -0.71 -12.20
N LYS A 145 -21.59 0.16 -11.22
CA LYS A 145 -21.97 1.58 -11.22
C LYS A 145 -20.73 2.48 -11.25
N THR A 146 -19.82 2.21 -12.20
CA THR A 146 -18.59 2.96 -12.35
C THR A 146 -18.33 3.32 -13.81
N LEU A 147 -17.57 4.39 -14.02
CA LEU A 147 -16.96 4.74 -15.30
C LEU A 147 -15.54 4.16 -15.33
N GLN A 148 -15.04 3.89 -16.51
CA GLN A 148 -13.66 3.48 -16.76
C GLN A 148 -12.88 4.62 -17.45
N ALA A 149 -11.56 4.63 -17.32
CA ALA A 149 -10.73 5.66 -17.95
C ALA A 149 -10.93 5.71 -19.49
N GLY A 150 -11.13 4.57 -20.13
CA GLY A 150 -11.44 4.49 -21.55
C GLY A 150 -12.72 5.20 -22.00
N ASP A 151 -13.71 5.36 -21.08
CA ASP A 151 -14.94 6.10 -21.38
C ASP A 151 -14.67 7.57 -21.75
N LEU A 152 -13.55 8.14 -21.28
CA LEU A 152 -13.13 9.52 -21.61
C LEU A 152 -12.88 9.74 -23.10
N ALA A 153 -12.70 8.69 -23.89
CA ALA A 153 -12.58 8.77 -25.35
C ALA A 153 -13.94 8.84 -26.08
N TYR A 154 -15.06 8.63 -25.37
CA TYR A 154 -16.41 8.52 -25.95
C TYR A 154 -17.39 9.50 -25.26
N PRO A 155 -17.32 10.82 -25.53
CA PRO A 155 -18.04 11.84 -24.74
C PRO A 155 -19.55 11.67 -24.70
N ALA A 156 -20.19 11.24 -25.79
CA ALA A 156 -21.64 11.05 -25.84
C ALA A 156 -22.10 9.90 -24.93
N GLN A 157 -21.42 8.74 -25.02
CA GLN A 157 -21.72 7.57 -24.18
C GLN A 157 -21.34 7.83 -22.72
N LEU A 158 -20.24 8.55 -22.50
CA LEU A 158 -19.81 8.96 -21.16
C LEU A 158 -20.89 9.78 -20.47
N ARG A 159 -21.45 10.81 -21.16
CA ARG A 159 -22.51 11.68 -20.63
C ARG A 159 -23.78 10.88 -20.27
N GLU A 160 -24.22 9.99 -21.16
CA GLU A 160 -25.41 9.15 -20.92
C GLU A 160 -25.22 8.26 -19.67
N ARG A 161 -24.08 7.58 -19.57
CA ARG A 161 -23.76 6.74 -18.41
C ARG A 161 -23.61 7.55 -17.13
N LEU A 162 -22.94 8.69 -17.21
CA LEU A 162 -22.73 9.60 -16.08
C LEU A 162 -24.06 10.08 -15.50
N ALA A 163 -25.03 10.45 -16.34
CA ALA A 163 -26.35 10.89 -15.89
C ALA A 163 -27.07 9.81 -15.06
N GLY A 164 -27.07 8.55 -15.54
CA GLY A 164 -27.65 7.44 -14.78
C GLY A 164 -26.93 7.10 -13.48
N LEU A 165 -25.59 7.21 -13.47
CA LEU A 165 -24.80 7.02 -12.25
C LEU A 165 -25.06 8.13 -11.24
N LEU A 166 -25.15 9.37 -11.71
CA LEU A 166 -25.40 10.55 -10.87
C LEU A 166 -26.78 10.50 -10.22
N GLU A 167 -27.82 10.11 -10.96
CA GLU A 167 -29.16 9.90 -10.40
C GLU A 167 -29.11 8.95 -9.19
N TRP A 168 -28.48 7.78 -9.36
CA TRP A 168 -28.32 6.82 -8.28
C TRP A 168 -27.51 7.39 -7.11
N LYS A 169 -26.42 8.07 -7.40
CA LYS A 169 -25.55 8.62 -6.35
C LYS A 169 -26.25 9.73 -5.58
N ASN A 170 -26.98 10.59 -6.25
CA ASN A 170 -27.77 11.65 -5.61
C ASN A 170 -28.86 11.08 -4.69
N LEU A 171 -29.49 9.93 -5.04
CA LEU A 171 -30.40 9.25 -4.11
C LEU A 171 -29.68 8.84 -2.81
N ILE A 172 -28.45 8.31 -2.90
CA ILE A 172 -27.67 7.95 -1.71
C ILE A 172 -27.31 9.20 -0.90
N LEU A 173 -26.74 10.21 -1.53
CA LEU A 173 -26.32 11.45 -0.85
C LEU A 173 -27.50 12.12 -0.15
N THR A 174 -28.64 12.29 -0.84
CA THR A 174 -29.77 13.04 -0.31
C THR A 174 -30.64 12.23 0.65
N ARG A 175 -30.90 10.95 0.38
CA ARG A 175 -31.84 10.14 1.16
C ARG A 175 -31.19 9.37 2.31
N VAL A 176 -29.95 8.95 2.15
CA VAL A 176 -29.24 8.21 3.19
C VAL A 176 -28.49 9.17 4.11
N TYR A 177 -27.75 10.13 3.51
CA TYR A 177 -26.85 11.00 4.28
C TYR A 177 -27.44 12.40 4.53
N GLY A 178 -28.55 12.81 3.88
CA GLY A 178 -29.10 14.14 4.00
C GLY A 178 -28.17 15.24 3.46
N ALA A 179 -27.26 14.90 2.61
CA ALA A 179 -26.32 15.80 1.96
C ALA A 179 -26.89 16.33 0.64
N PRO A 180 -26.38 17.45 0.10
CA PRO A 180 -26.73 17.91 -1.26
C PRO A 180 -26.34 16.86 -2.30
N GLY A 181 -27.09 16.83 -3.42
CA GLY A 181 -26.65 16.10 -4.61
C GLY A 181 -25.72 16.95 -5.47
N HIS A 182 -25.14 16.33 -6.49
CA HIS A 182 -24.33 17.01 -7.52
C HIS A 182 -25.15 17.29 -8.78
N GLU A 183 -24.75 18.32 -9.52
CA GLU A 183 -25.27 18.61 -10.84
C GLU A 183 -24.42 17.93 -11.92
N LEU A 184 -25.09 17.51 -13.02
CA LEU A 184 -24.40 16.80 -14.10
C LEU A 184 -23.25 17.62 -14.70
N GLY A 185 -23.49 18.91 -14.96
CA GLY A 185 -22.49 19.82 -15.51
C GLY A 185 -21.25 19.98 -14.64
N GLU A 186 -21.43 19.97 -13.32
CA GLU A 186 -20.34 20.06 -12.35
C GLU A 186 -19.34 18.88 -12.50
N ILE A 187 -19.87 17.68 -12.65
CA ILE A 187 -19.05 16.48 -12.84
C ILE A 187 -18.45 16.43 -14.25
N GLU A 188 -19.17 16.89 -15.27
CA GLU A 188 -18.63 17.02 -16.64
C GLU A 188 -17.46 17.99 -16.68
N ASP A 189 -17.57 19.16 -16.05
CA ASP A 189 -16.49 20.16 -15.95
C ASP A 189 -15.26 19.57 -15.22
N TRP A 190 -15.49 18.80 -14.15
CA TRP A 190 -14.42 18.12 -13.42
C TRP A 190 -13.72 17.06 -14.30
N LEU A 191 -14.51 16.26 -15.05
CA LEU A 191 -13.97 15.26 -15.98
C LEU A 191 -13.17 15.91 -17.11
N GLU A 192 -13.64 17.04 -17.66
CA GLU A 192 -12.90 17.76 -18.70
C GLU A 192 -11.61 18.36 -18.14
N LYS A 193 -11.67 19.01 -16.97
CA LYS A 193 -10.52 19.66 -16.35
C LYS A 193 -9.37 18.68 -16.04
N TYR A 194 -9.70 17.52 -15.47
CA TYR A 194 -8.70 16.57 -14.98
C TYR A 194 -8.54 15.33 -15.87
N GLY A 195 -9.55 14.99 -16.65
CA GLY A 195 -9.50 13.85 -17.57
C GLY A 195 -8.90 14.19 -18.92
N ALA A 196 -9.17 15.37 -19.48
CA ALA A 196 -8.63 15.75 -20.79
C ALA A 196 -7.08 15.68 -20.85
N PRO A 197 -6.32 16.23 -19.88
CA PRO A 197 -4.86 16.13 -19.92
C PRO A 197 -4.33 14.70 -19.72
N LEU A 198 -5.14 13.79 -19.15
CA LEU A 198 -4.76 12.39 -18.94
C LEU A 198 -5.10 11.47 -20.11
N ARG A 199 -5.97 11.89 -21.05
CA ARG A 199 -6.34 11.07 -22.22
C ARG A 199 -5.13 10.48 -22.98
N PRO A 200 -4.03 11.20 -23.23
CA PRO A 200 -2.87 10.66 -23.94
C PRO A 200 -2.17 9.47 -23.24
N TYR A 201 -2.37 9.31 -21.94
CA TYR A 201 -1.79 8.24 -21.13
C TYR A 201 -2.65 6.97 -21.14
N ILE A 202 -3.94 7.06 -21.53
CA ILE A 202 -4.90 5.96 -21.47
C ILE A 202 -4.68 5.01 -22.64
N ARG A 203 -4.45 3.71 -22.33
CA ARG A 203 -4.14 2.68 -23.32
C ARG A 203 -4.66 1.30 -22.90
N ASP A 204 -4.68 0.37 -23.83
CA ASP A 204 -4.80 -1.06 -23.55
C ASP A 204 -3.50 -1.58 -22.89
N THR A 205 -3.41 -1.41 -21.57
CA THR A 205 -2.25 -1.86 -20.79
C THR A 205 -2.15 -3.37 -20.73
N GLY A 206 -3.27 -4.10 -20.84
CA GLY A 206 -3.27 -5.56 -20.86
C GLY A 206 -2.52 -6.11 -22.08
N ARG A 207 -2.81 -5.57 -23.26
CA ARG A 207 -2.07 -5.91 -24.48
C ARG A 207 -0.59 -5.53 -24.40
N PHE A 208 -0.30 -4.34 -23.84
CA PHE A 208 1.09 -3.89 -23.67
C PHE A 208 1.87 -4.85 -22.74
N LEU A 209 1.35 -5.16 -21.56
CA LEU A 209 2.01 -6.03 -20.58
C LEU A 209 2.16 -7.46 -21.08
N SER A 210 1.16 -7.99 -21.80
CA SER A 210 1.24 -9.33 -22.41
C SER A 210 2.35 -9.37 -23.48
N GLY A 211 2.45 -8.34 -24.31
CA GLY A 211 3.53 -8.23 -25.30
C GLY A 211 4.91 -8.08 -24.65
N ALA A 212 5.02 -7.28 -23.62
CA ALA A 212 6.27 -7.08 -22.87
C ALA A 212 6.74 -8.39 -22.19
N SER A 213 5.82 -9.11 -21.54
CA SER A 213 6.10 -10.41 -20.93
C SER A 213 6.57 -11.44 -21.97
N ALA A 214 5.90 -11.51 -23.13
CA ALA A 214 6.31 -12.39 -24.24
C ALA A 214 7.69 -12.02 -24.80
N ALA A 215 8.06 -10.73 -24.75
CA ALA A 215 9.39 -10.24 -25.12
C ALA A 215 10.46 -10.44 -24.01
N GLY A 216 10.11 -11.08 -22.90
CA GLY A 216 11.03 -11.36 -21.79
C GLY A 216 11.35 -10.15 -20.92
N LYS A 217 10.51 -9.10 -20.92
CA LYS A 217 10.68 -7.94 -20.07
C LYS A 217 10.37 -8.26 -18.60
N GLY A 218 11.14 -7.67 -17.67
CA GLY A 218 10.90 -7.77 -16.23
C GLY A 218 9.77 -6.86 -15.79
N ILE A 219 8.79 -7.42 -15.05
CA ILE A 219 7.62 -6.67 -14.55
C ILE A 219 7.60 -6.72 -13.03
N LEU A 220 7.62 -5.55 -12.39
CA LEU A 220 7.53 -5.37 -10.94
C LEU A 220 6.14 -4.86 -10.55
N PHE A 221 5.41 -5.64 -9.78
CA PHE A 221 4.10 -5.27 -9.26
C PHE A 221 4.22 -4.61 -7.89
N GLU A 222 3.71 -3.40 -7.77
CA GLU A 222 3.72 -2.60 -6.55
C GLU A 222 2.38 -2.62 -5.86
N ALA A 223 2.32 -3.24 -4.66
CA ALA A 223 1.14 -3.26 -3.81
C ALA A 223 0.99 -2.00 -2.95
N GLN A 224 -0.22 -1.75 -2.49
CA GLN A 224 -0.52 -0.84 -1.39
C GLN A 224 -0.96 -1.60 -0.15
N LEU A 225 -0.80 -0.97 1.03
CA LEU A 225 -1.18 -1.52 2.33
C LEU A 225 -0.48 -2.86 2.62
N GLY A 226 -1.07 -3.72 3.41
CA GLY A 226 -0.51 -5.01 3.78
C GLY A 226 -1.57 -6.10 3.89
N ALA A 227 -1.14 -7.34 4.10
CA ALA A 227 -2.01 -8.52 4.10
C ALA A 227 -3.17 -8.42 5.11
N LEU A 228 -2.92 -7.83 6.29
CA LEU A 228 -3.94 -7.69 7.33
C LEU A 228 -5.01 -6.63 7.02
N ARG A 229 -4.83 -5.87 5.96
CA ARG A 229 -5.81 -4.90 5.41
C ARG A 229 -6.48 -5.41 4.14
N ASP A 230 -6.21 -6.65 3.72
CA ASP A 230 -6.87 -7.25 2.56
C ASP A 230 -8.38 -7.39 2.78
N LEU A 231 -9.17 -7.18 1.71
CA LEU A 231 -10.62 -7.23 1.77
C LEU A 231 -11.15 -8.59 2.24
N GLU A 232 -10.57 -9.70 1.75
CA GLU A 232 -11.04 -11.05 1.97
C GLU A 232 -10.40 -11.71 3.20
N GLN A 233 -9.10 -11.49 3.39
CA GLN A 233 -8.28 -12.22 4.37
C GLN A 233 -7.80 -11.35 5.53
N GLY A 234 -8.07 -10.05 5.49
CA GLY A 234 -7.65 -9.11 6.52
C GLY A 234 -8.55 -9.12 7.76
N ILE A 235 -8.32 -8.15 8.65
CA ILE A 235 -9.04 -7.98 9.90
C ILE A 235 -10.36 -7.24 9.65
N CYS A 236 -11.37 -7.93 9.12
CA CYS A 236 -12.69 -7.35 8.85
C CYS A 236 -13.37 -6.92 10.17
N PRO A 237 -14.03 -5.72 10.22
CA PRO A 237 -14.28 -4.77 9.12
C PRO A 237 -13.17 -3.72 8.92
N TYR A 238 -12.07 -3.81 9.62
CA TYR A 238 -10.96 -2.84 9.57
C TYR A 238 -9.99 -3.14 8.41
N THR A 239 -10.54 -3.36 7.22
CA THR A 239 -9.82 -3.64 5.96
C THR A 239 -9.85 -2.45 5.02
N THR A 240 -9.05 -2.48 3.97
CA THR A 240 -9.32 -1.68 2.76
C THR A 240 -10.33 -2.43 1.88
N SER A 241 -10.98 -1.73 0.97
CA SER A 241 -11.95 -2.36 0.05
C SER A 241 -11.30 -2.88 -1.24
N SER A 242 -10.02 -3.20 -1.20
CA SER A 242 -9.27 -3.76 -2.33
C SER A 242 -8.45 -4.98 -1.92
N ASN A 243 -8.08 -5.81 -2.90
CA ASN A 243 -7.26 -6.99 -2.66
C ASN A 243 -5.79 -6.60 -2.62
N THR A 244 -5.16 -6.72 -1.45
CA THR A 244 -3.77 -6.32 -1.21
C THR A 244 -2.78 -7.46 -1.42
N LEU A 245 -3.27 -8.67 -1.68
CA LEU A 245 -2.45 -9.86 -1.82
C LEU A 245 -1.74 -9.94 -3.17
N ALA A 246 -0.57 -10.55 -3.19
CA ALA A 246 0.22 -10.78 -4.39
C ALA A 246 -0.57 -11.58 -5.47
N ALA A 247 -1.43 -12.50 -5.05
CA ALA A 247 -2.28 -13.27 -5.95
C ALA A 247 -3.15 -12.41 -6.88
N TYR A 248 -3.51 -11.18 -6.45
CA TYR A 248 -4.30 -10.26 -7.27
C TYR A 248 -3.46 -9.47 -8.29
N ALA A 249 -2.14 -9.47 -8.18
CA ALA A 249 -1.26 -8.64 -9.00
C ALA A 249 -1.45 -8.87 -10.51
N LEU A 250 -1.56 -10.13 -10.94
CA LEU A 250 -1.74 -10.48 -12.34
C LEU A 250 -3.12 -10.09 -12.89
N MET A 251 -4.13 -10.02 -12.06
CA MET A 251 -5.48 -9.58 -12.44
C MET A 251 -5.62 -8.05 -12.40
N GLY A 252 -5.18 -7.47 -11.29
CA GLY A 252 -5.31 -6.04 -11.04
C GLY A 252 -4.32 -5.19 -11.82
N GLY A 253 -3.18 -5.73 -12.20
CA GLY A 253 -2.17 -5.08 -13.05
C GLY A 253 -2.50 -5.15 -14.53
N GLY A 254 -3.09 -6.26 -14.94
CA GLY A 254 -3.47 -6.57 -16.32
C GLY A 254 -3.51 -8.09 -16.53
N PRO A 255 -4.27 -8.57 -17.49
CA PRO A 255 -4.42 -10.00 -17.74
C PRO A 255 -3.12 -10.57 -18.31
N LEU A 256 -2.20 -10.97 -17.42
CA LEU A 256 -0.97 -11.66 -17.79
C LEU A 256 -1.17 -13.17 -17.68
N ALA A 257 -0.79 -13.88 -18.72
CA ALA A 257 -0.63 -15.32 -18.66
C ALA A 257 0.68 -15.63 -17.91
N GLY A 258 0.62 -16.50 -16.92
CA GLY A 258 1.80 -16.90 -16.16
C GLY A 258 1.61 -16.81 -14.66
N SER A 259 2.73 -16.77 -13.94
CA SER A 259 2.81 -16.71 -12.48
C SER A 259 3.72 -15.57 -12.05
N LEU A 260 3.67 -15.23 -10.77
CA LEU A 260 4.74 -14.49 -10.13
C LEU A 260 5.90 -15.45 -9.86
N ASP A 261 7.09 -15.05 -10.27
CA ASP A 261 8.32 -15.82 -10.04
C ASP A 261 8.89 -15.53 -8.64
N GLU A 262 8.64 -14.32 -8.15
CA GLU A 262 9.08 -13.87 -6.85
C GLU A 262 8.03 -12.98 -6.17
N VAL A 263 7.88 -13.14 -4.86
CA VAL A 263 7.05 -12.27 -4.02
C VAL A 263 7.92 -11.76 -2.87
N VAL A 264 8.29 -10.49 -2.93
CA VAL A 264 9.06 -9.80 -1.90
C VAL A 264 8.13 -9.23 -0.85
N GLY A 265 8.08 -9.86 0.31
CA GLY A 265 7.31 -9.37 1.45
C GLY A 265 8.09 -8.30 2.22
N VAL A 266 7.53 -7.10 2.36
CA VAL A 266 8.14 -6.05 3.17
C VAL A 266 7.59 -6.10 4.58
N VAL A 267 8.47 -6.16 5.58
CA VAL A 267 8.15 -6.19 7.00
C VAL A 267 9.03 -5.21 7.77
N LYS A 268 8.49 -4.52 8.78
CA LYS A 268 9.30 -3.68 9.68
C LYS A 268 9.93 -4.50 10.79
N ALA A 269 11.03 -4.05 11.35
CA ALA A 269 11.63 -4.60 12.56
C ALA A 269 10.75 -4.44 13.82
N TYR A 270 9.65 -3.69 13.74
CA TYR A 270 8.61 -3.52 14.74
C TYR A 270 7.26 -3.37 14.04
N SER A 271 6.16 -3.43 14.76
CA SER A 271 4.82 -3.32 14.14
C SER A 271 4.27 -1.91 14.21
N THR A 272 3.57 -1.51 13.15
CA THR A 272 2.78 -0.27 13.11
C THR A 272 1.43 -0.52 12.48
N CYS A 273 0.42 0.23 12.95
CA CYS A 273 -0.93 0.15 12.42
C CYS A 273 -1.50 1.56 12.24
N VAL A 274 -2.17 1.81 11.13
CA VAL A 274 -2.96 3.01 10.87
C VAL A 274 -4.44 2.62 10.81
N GLY A 275 -5.32 3.48 11.33
CA GLY A 275 -6.75 3.21 11.41
C GLY A 275 -7.13 2.43 12.68
N GLU A 276 -8.40 2.09 12.75
CA GLU A 276 -8.99 1.42 13.90
C GLU A 276 -8.82 -0.13 13.81
N GLY A 277 -9.35 -0.83 14.80
CA GLY A 277 -9.36 -2.28 14.88
C GLY A 277 -8.28 -2.86 15.78
N PRO A 278 -8.31 -4.18 16.04
CA PRO A 278 -7.40 -4.85 16.94
C PRO A 278 -5.96 -4.81 16.46
N PHE A 279 -5.08 -4.50 17.41
CA PHE A 279 -3.63 -4.52 17.26
C PHE A 279 -3.05 -5.10 18.56
N VAL A 280 -2.94 -6.42 18.64
CA VAL A 280 -2.72 -7.19 19.86
C VAL A 280 -1.47 -6.76 20.64
N CYS A 281 -0.40 -6.41 19.95
CA CYS A 281 0.86 -5.99 20.57
C CYS A 281 1.02 -4.46 20.66
N GLU A 282 -0.07 -3.68 20.62
CA GLU A 282 -0.01 -2.23 20.70
C GLU A 282 0.57 -1.73 22.02
N TRP A 283 1.49 -0.78 21.93
CA TRP A 283 2.02 -0.05 23.05
C TRP A 283 1.28 1.27 23.29
N SER A 284 1.29 1.71 24.54
CA SER A 284 0.80 3.01 24.97
C SER A 284 1.83 3.68 25.89
N GLY A 285 1.66 5.00 26.12
CA GLY A 285 2.54 5.76 27.02
C GLY A 285 3.96 5.97 26.48
N PRO A 286 4.94 6.14 27.39
CA PRO A 286 6.30 6.58 27.04
C PRO A 286 7.04 5.65 26.06
N GLU A 287 6.82 4.34 26.15
CA GLU A 287 7.46 3.36 25.25
C GLU A 287 6.98 3.54 23.80
N ALA A 288 5.67 3.76 23.63
CA ALA A 288 5.09 4.03 22.33
C ALA A 288 5.56 5.37 21.75
N GLU A 289 5.70 6.39 22.59
CA GLU A 289 6.21 7.71 22.19
C GLU A 289 7.67 7.60 21.74
N ALA A 290 8.52 6.93 22.52
CA ALA A 290 9.92 6.72 22.17
C ALA A 290 10.06 5.99 20.82
N LEU A 291 9.28 4.96 20.57
CA LEU A 291 9.32 4.22 19.30
C LEU A 291 8.80 5.07 18.12
N ARG A 292 7.73 5.86 18.33
CA ARG A 292 7.21 6.79 17.31
C ARG A 292 8.24 7.85 16.92
N GLU A 293 8.89 8.47 17.91
CA GLU A 293 9.94 9.47 17.66
C GLU A 293 11.13 8.86 16.94
N ALA A 294 11.68 7.75 17.45
CA ALA A 294 12.83 7.07 16.84
C ALA A 294 12.53 6.63 15.41
N GLY A 295 11.32 6.11 15.16
CA GLY A 295 10.88 5.63 13.85
C GLY A 295 10.28 6.73 12.95
N SER A 296 10.06 7.95 13.45
CA SER A 296 9.29 8.99 12.74
C SER A 296 7.92 8.45 12.27
N GLU A 297 7.20 7.76 13.17
CA GLU A 297 5.96 7.05 12.85
C GLU A 297 4.74 7.97 12.91
N TYR A 298 4.67 8.87 11.92
CA TYR A 298 3.58 9.80 11.69
C TYR A 298 3.06 9.68 10.25
N GLY A 299 1.76 9.92 10.05
CA GLY A 299 1.14 9.87 8.74
C GLY A 299 1.71 10.97 7.81
N ALA A 300 2.19 10.61 6.63
CA ALA A 300 2.84 11.55 5.71
C ALA A 300 1.94 12.74 5.30
N LYS A 301 0.62 12.53 5.20
CA LYS A 301 -0.36 13.55 4.79
C LYS A 301 -1.00 14.25 5.99
N THR A 302 -1.28 13.53 7.06
CA THR A 302 -2.09 14.02 8.18
C THR A 302 -1.28 14.37 9.41
N GLY A 303 -0.01 13.98 9.50
CA GLY A 303 0.78 14.07 10.73
C GLY A 303 0.26 13.22 11.90
N ARG A 304 -0.80 12.42 11.68
CA ARG A 304 -1.41 11.60 12.74
C ARG A 304 -0.39 10.57 13.24
N PRO A 305 -0.19 10.44 14.58
CA PRO A 305 0.70 9.44 15.13
C PRO A 305 0.18 8.04 14.81
N ARG A 306 1.08 7.16 14.37
CA ARG A 306 0.78 5.75 14.14
C ARG A 306 0.73 5.01 15.46
N ARG A 307 -0.11 3.99 15.52
CA ARG A 307 -0.09 2.97 16.57
C ARG A 307 1.15 2.12 16.37
N VAL A 308 1.88 1.84 17.44
CA VAL A 308 3.18 1.15 17.38
C VAL A 308 3.26 0.04 18.45
N GLY A 309 4.13 -0.93 18.25
CA GLY A 309 4.40 -2.01 19.20
C GLY A 309 5.56 -2.88 18.74
N PRO A 310 5.94 -3.90 19.50
CA PRO A 310 6.97 -4.85 19.10
C PRO A 310 6.60 -5.54 17.79
N ILE A 311 7.59 -6.16 17.13
CA ILE A 311 7.27 -7.00 15.97
C ILE A 311 6.28 -8.09 16.37
N ASP A 312 5.20 -8.20 15.61
CA ASP A 312 4.18 -9.22 15.78
C ASP A 312 4.47 -10.40 14.85
N LEU A 313 5.07 -11.45 15.40
CA LEU A 313 5.47 -12.62 14.60
C LEU A 313 4.29 -13.54 14.31
N VAL A 314 3.19 -13.47 15.06
CA VAL A 314 1.94 -14.20 14.75
C VAL A 314 1.32 -13.59 13.49
N ALA A 315 1.15 -12.26 13.48
CA ALA A 315 0.67 -11.52 12.32
C ALA A 315 1.61 -11.65 11.12
N THR A 316 2.93 -11.64 11.36
CA THR A 316 3.94 -11.76 10.29
C THR A 316 3.89 -13.13 9.62
N ARG A 317 3.81 -14.24 10.37
CA ARG A 317 3.63 -15.60 9.82
C ARG A 317 2.36 -15.69 8.97
N TYR A 318 1.27 -15.14 9.47
CA TYR A 318 0.01 -15.11 8.75
C TYR A 318 0.13 -14.34 7.44
N GLY A 319 0.69 -13.13 7.48
CA GLY A 319 0.88 -12.30 6.30
C GLY A 319 1.83 -12.93 5.26
N VAL A 320 2.94 -13.56 5.69
CA VAL A 320 3.85 -14.32 4.81
C VAL A 320 3.10 -15.41 4.05
N ARG A 321 2.28 -16.19 4.77
CA ARG A 321 1.46 -17.26 4.18
C ARG A 321 0.44 -16.71 3.19
N LEU A 322 -0.29 -15.65 3.55
CA LEU A 322 -1.31 -15.05 2.69
C LEU A 322 -0.71 -14.48 1.40
N GLN A 323 0.44 -13.82 1.51
CA GLN A 323 1.12 -13.23 0.37
C GLN A 323 1.81 -14.28 -0.51
N GLY A 324 2.05 -15.50 0.01
CA GLY A 324 2.92 -16.46 -0.66
C GLY A 324 4.33 -15.90 -0.82
N ALA A 325 4.83 -15.15 0.18
CA ALA A 325 6.13 -14.47 0.09
C ALA A 325 7.26 -15.49 -0.05
N THR A 326 8.11 -15.28 -1.06
CA THR A 326 9.28 -16.12 -1.33
C THR A 326 10.53 -15.63 -0.61
N CYS A 327 10.54 -14.35 -0.26
CA CYS A 327 11.58 -13.72 0.56
C CYS A 327 11.05 -12.45 1.23
N LEU A 328 11.79 -11.96 2.23
CA LEU A 328 11.47 -10.76 2.97
C LEU A 328 12.50 -9.64 2.78
N ALA A 329 12.01 -8.41 2.82
CA ALA A 329 12.79 -7.21 3.05
C ALA A 329 12.43 -6.65 4.43
N LEU A 330 13.38 -6.74 5.37
CA LEU A 330 13.23 -6.20 6.72
C LEU A 330 13.64 -4.73 6.73
N THR A 331 12.71 -3.85 7.09
CA THR A 331 12.93 -2.40 7.13
C THR A 331 13.04 -1.87 8.54
N LYS A 332 13.66 -0.67 8.68
CA LYS A 332 13.70 0.06 9.96
C LYS A 332 14.44 -0.66 11.10
N LEU A 333 15.44 -1.49 10.80
CA LEU A 333 16.24 -2.14 11.85
C LEU A 333 17.03 -1.11 12.67
N ASP A 334 17.51 -0.06 12.03
CA ASP A 334 18.22 1.09 12.62
C ASP A 334 17.45 1.75 13.77
N VAL A 335 16.13 1.76 13.69
CA VAL A 335 15.25 2.42 14.68
C VAL A 335 15.37 1.80 16.08
N LEU A 336 15.64 0.50 16.18
CA LEU A 336 15.67 -0.22 17.46
C LEU A 336 17.00 -0.08 18.23
N GLY A 337 17.97 0.65 17.66
CA GLY A 337 19.31 0.79 18.25
C GLY A 337 19.38 1.47 19.63
N TYR A 338 18.30 2.08 20.10
CA TYR A 338 18.20 2.71 21.42
C TYR A 338 17.75 1.77 22.53
N MET A 339 17.24 0.58 22.17
CA MET A 339 16.68 -0.38 23.13
C MET A 339 17.73 -1.32 23.70
N ASP A 340 17.77 -1.48 25.01
CA ASP A 340 18.61 -2.48 25.70
C ASP A 340 18.03 -3.90 25.56
N LYS A 341 16.71 -4.03 25.58
CA LYS A 341 15.94 -5.25 25.34
C LYS A 341 14.86 -5.00 24.31
N ILE A 342 14.80 -5.86 23.31
CA ILE A 342 13.84 -5.73 22.22
C ILE A 342 12.80 -6.85 22.36
N PRO A 343 11.52 -6.49 22.60
CA PRO A 343 10.44 -7.47 22.67
C PRO A 343 10.00 -7.94 21.27
N LEU A 344 9.58 -9.21 21.20
CA LEU A 344 8.94 -9.84 20.06
C LEU A 344 7.66 -10.51 20.53
N CYS A 345 6.55 -10.27 19.84
CA CYS A 345 5.31 -11.01 20.10
C CYS A 345 5.38 -12.35 19.34
N VAL A 346 5.58 -13.45 20.06
CA VAL A 346 5.82 -14.79 19.49
C VAL A 346 4.57 -15.65 19.40
N ALA A 347 3.58 -15.36 20.29
CA ALA A 347 2.29 -16.05 20.36
C ALA A 347 1.22 -15.08 20.90
N TYR A 348 -0.04 -15.47 20.83
CA TYR A 348 -1.16 -14.81 21.49
C TYR A 348 -1.77 -15.73 22.56
N GLU A 349 -2.22 -15.17 23.67
CA GLU A 349 -3.16 -15.81 24.58
C GLU A 349 -4.58 -15.43 24.14
N VAL A 350 -5.38 -16.42 23.77
CA VAL A 350 -6.78 -16.28 23.36
C VAL A 350 -7.62 -17.23 24.21
N ASP A 351 -8.60 -16.72 24.93
CA ASP A 351 -9.48 -17.51 25.82
C ASP A 351 -8.72 -18.41 26.82
N GLY A 352 -7.55 -17.92 27.30
CA GLY A 352 -6.70 -18.63 28.24
C GLY A 352 -5.81 -19.71 27.62
N ALA A 353 -5.78 -19.85 26.31
CA ALA A 353 -4.89 -20.77 25.59
C ALA A 353 -3.89 -20.00 24.72
N GLU A 354 -2.64 -20.46 24.74
CA GLU A 354 -1.60 -19.89 23.87
C GLU A 354 -1.74 -20.43 22.44
N THR A 355 -1.67 -19.54 21.45
CA THR A 355 -1.67 -19.87 20.03
C THR A 355 -0.58 -19.12 19.26
N ARG A 356 -0.01 -19.79 18.29
CA ARG A 356 0.92 -19.21 17.32
C ARG A 356 0.26 -18.95 15.96
N ASP A 357 -0.97 -19.43 15.79
CA ASP A 357 -1.78 -19.17 14.62
C ASP A 357 -2.56 -17.86 14.79
N PHE A 358 -2.70 -17.12 13.70
CA PHE A 358 -3.48 -15.88 13.69
C PHE A 358 -4.97 -16.21 13.80
N PRO A 359 -5.66 -15.77 14.88
CA PRO A 359 -7.04 -16.13 15.12
C PRO A 359 -8.01 -15.36 14.20
N PHE A 360 -9.26 -15.79 14.18
CA PHE A 360 -10.34 -15.07 13.51
C PHE A 360 -10.49 -13.65 14.12
N PRO A 361 -10.82 -12.61 13.32
CA PRO A 361 -10.83 -11.22 13.79
C PRO A 361 -11.58 -10.94 15.08
N ALA A 362 -12.73 -11.59 15.31
CA ALA A 362 -13.50 -11.41 16.55
C ALA A 362 -12.75 -11.83 17.82
N ALA A 363 -11.84 -12.79 17.74
CA ALA A 363 -11.06 -13.25 18.87
C ALA A 363 -9.84 -12.34 19.17
N LEU A 364 -9.48 -11.45 18.24
CA LEU A 364 -8.36 -10.52 18.43
C LEU A 364 -8.63 -9.43 19.48
N GLU A 365 -9.89 -9.06 19.71
CA GLU A 365 -10.24 -8.01 20.69
C GLU A 365 -9.88 -8.41 22.13
N GLY A 366 -9.94 -9.69 22.46
CA GLY A 366 -9.59 -10.23 23.76
C GLY A 366 -8.19 -10.85 23.84
N ALA A 367 -7.48 -10.92 22.72
CA ALA A 367 -6.16 -11.53 22.67
C ALA A 367 -5.10 -10.69 23.40
N LYS A 368 -4.15 -11.38 24.04
CA LYS A 368 -3.00 -10.76 24.69
C LYS A 368 -1.70 -11.24 24.06
N PRO A 369 -0.69 -10.35 23.91
CA PRO A 369 0.59 -10.75 23.35
C PRO A 369 1.40 -11.58 24.35
N VAL A 370 2.01 -12.67 23.88
CA VAL A 370 3.06 -13.41 24.59
C VAL A 370 4.39 -12.91 24.07
N LEU A 371 5.17 -12.27 24.94
CA LEU A 371 6.41 -11.58 24.57
C LEU A 371 7.64 -12.40 24.95
N GLU A 372 8.59 -12.47 24.02
CA GLU A 372 9.97 -12.86 24.21
C GLU A 372 10.87 -11.62 24.11
N TYR A 373 11.97 -11.57 24.84
CA TYR A 373 12.89 -10.44 24.83
C TYR A 373 14.26 -10.88 24.35
N MET A 374 14.81 -10.12 23.39
CA MET A 374 16.18 -10.28 22.91
C MET A 374 17.05 -9.10 23.38
N ASP A 375 18.37 -9.32 23.44
CA ASP A 375 19.31 -8.23 23.68
C ASP A 375 19.33 -7.24 22.53
N GLY A 376 19.28 -5.95 22.85
CA GLY A 376 19.50 -4.87 21.90
C GLY A 376 20.96 -4.70 21.58
N TRP A 377 21.26 -3.90 20.59
CA TRP A 377 22.65 -3.64 20.14
C TRP A 377 23.20 -2.28 20.58
N GLY A 378 22.41 -1.39 21.13
CA GLY A 378 22.84 -0.17 21.81
C GLY A 378 23.73 0.79 20.98
N CYS A 379 23.68 0.75 19.65
CA CYS A 379 24.49 1.60 18.79
C CYS A 379 23.82 1.91 17.45
N ASP A 380 24.31 2.98 16.78
CA ASP A 380 23.91 3.33 15.43
C ASP A 380 24.47 2.34 14.40
N ILE A 381 23.60 1.76 13.60
CA ILE A 381 23.93 0.81 12.52
C ILE A 381 23.73 1.39 11.13
N SER A 382 23.41 2.68 11.00
CA SER A 382 23.08 3.33 9.71
C SER A 382 24.22 3.29 8.68
N LYS A 383 25.46 3.11 9.14
CA LYS A 383 26.65 2.99 8.29
C LYS A 383 26.98 1.57 7.84
N ALA A 384 26.29 0.54 8.36
CA ALA A 384 26.49 -0.84 7.95
C ALA A 384 26.07 -1.02 6.47
N ARG A 385 26.90 -1.71 5.69
CA ARG A 385 26.64 -2.00 4.27
C ARG A 385 26.82 -3.49 3.96
N LYS A 386 27.34 -4.27 4.90
CA LYS A 386 27.50 -5.72 4.82
C LYS A 386 26.93 -6.37 6.06
N TRP A 387 26.54 -7.62 5.94
CA TRP A 387 26.04 -8.41 7.06
C TRP A 387 26.98 -8.44 8.26
N THR A 388 28.28 -8.51 7.98
CA THR A 388 29.34 -8.55 9.00
C THR A 388 29.52 -7.24 9.75
N ASP A 389 29.03 -6.11 9.21
CA ASP A 389 29.12 -4.81 9.86
C ASP A 389 28.05 -4.64 10.96
N LEU A 390 27.00 -5.48 10.94
CA LEU A 390 25.98 -5.49 11.97
C LEU A 390 26.48 -6.11 13.27
N PRO A 391 26.15 -5.53 14.44
CA PRO A 391 26.36 -6.15 15.74
C PRO A 391 25.78 -7.57 15.81
N LEU A 392 26.34 -8.40 16.68
CA LEU A 392 25.89 -9.78 16.82
C LEU A 392 24.42 -9.87 17.23
N GLU A 393 23.99 -9.00 18.13
CA GLU A 393 22.60 -8.89 18.63
C GLU A 393 21.64 -8.55 17.49
N ALA A 394 21.96 -7.57 16.64
CA ALA A 394 21.18 -7.21 15.46
C ALA A 394 21.07 -8.38 14.48
N ARG A 395 22.17 -9.10 14.23
CA ARG A 395 22.17 -10.30 13.40
C ARG A 395 21.30 -11.41 13.98
N ARG A 396 21.34 -11.62 15.30
CA ARG A 396 20.50 -12.60 16.01
C ARG A 396 19.02 -12.23 15.88
N TYR A 397 18.69 -10.95 16.02
CA TYR A 397 17.33 -10.44 15.86
C TYR A 397 16.78 -10.70 14.44
N VAL A 398 17.55 -10.38 13.41
CA VAL A 398 17.17 -10.66 12.01
C VAL A 398 16.97 -12.16 11.79
N ARG A 399 17.87 -13.01 12.29
CA ARG A 399 17.73 -14.47 12.17
C ARG A 399 16.54 -15.03 12.95
N ARG A 400 16.21 -14.42 14.09
CA ARG A 400 15.02 -14.80 14.86
C ARG A 400 13.73 -14.54 14.07
N ILE A 401 13.62 -13.37 13.43
CA ILE A 401 12.49 -13.04 12.55
C ILE A 401 12.40 -14.01 11.37
N GLU A 402 13.53 -14.30 10.74
CA GLU A 402 13.60 -15.24 9.61
C GLU A 402 13.09 -16.62 10.01
N GLN A 403 13.56 -17.15 11.15
CA GLN A 403 13.09 -18.44 11.69
C GLN A 403 11.61 -18.47 12.01
N GLU A 404 11.12 -17.44 12.69
CA GLU A 404 9.72 -17.37 13.12
C GLU A 404 8.77 -17.15 11.94
N SER A 405 9.15 -16.36 10.96
CA SER A 405 8.33 -16.13 9.76
C SER A 405 8.35 -17.31 8.80
N GLY A 406 9.35 -18.19 8.89
CA GLY A 406 9.58 -19.28 7.94
C GLY A 406 9.92 -18.83 6.52
N CYS A 407 10.36 -17.56 6.36
CA CYS A 407 10.65 -16.96 5.06
C CYS A 407 12.02 -16.28 5.07
N PRO A 408 12.91 -16.53 4.07
CA PRO A 408 14.25 -15.99 4.09
C PRO A 408 14.26 -14.46 3.94
N ILE A 409 15.07 -13.78 4.74
CA ILE A 409 15.29 -12.33 4.63
C ILE A 409 16.44 -12.09 3.66
N ARG A 410 16.20 -11.36 2.57
CA ARG A 410 17.20 -11.02 1.55
C ARG A 410 17.70 -9.58 1.62
N TRP A 411 16.92 -8.68 2.20
CA TRP A 411 17.29 -7.28 2.36
C TRP A 411 17.05 -6.82 3.78
N VAL A 412 17.99 -6.07 4.33
CA VAL A 412 17.87 -5.42 5.65
C VAL A 412 18.15 -3.95 5.49
N SER A 413 17.16 -3.10 5.79
CA SER A 413 17.33 -1.66 5.80
C SER A 413 17.93 -1.18 7.12
N VAL A 414 18.93 -0.33 7.03
CA VAL A 414 19.68 0.26 8.14
C VAL A 414 19.61 1.79 8.19
N GLY A 415 18.70 2.38 7.44
CA GLY A 415 18.47 3.82 7.39
C GLY A 415 17.44 4.22 6.34
N ALA A 416 17.25 5.49 6.04
CA ALA A 416 16.19 6.01 5.17
C ALA A 416 16.63 6.21 3.70
N GLY A 417 17.92 6.30 3.41
CA GLY A 417 18.48 6.55 2.07
C GLY A 417 18.42 5.32 1.16
N ARG A 418 18.45 5.54 -0.16
CA ARG A 418 18.42 4.48 -1.17
C ARG A 418 19.52 3.44 -0.97
N ASP A 419 20.73 3.85 -0.55
CA ASP A 419 21.91 3.00 -0.39
C ASP A 419 22.02 2.35 1.00
N GLU A 420 21.02 2.54 1.87
CA GLU A 420 21.05 2.08 3.26
C GLU A 420 20.36 0.72 3.42
N TYR A 421 20.68 -0.20 2.52
CA TYR A 421 20.29 -1.60 2.55
C TYR A 421 21.50 -2.52 2.56
N ILE A 422 21.36 -3.62 3.30
CA ILE A 422 22.26 -4.77 3.24
C ILE A 422 21.55 -5.87 2.45
N ARG A 423 22.15 -6.38 1.39
CA ARG A 423 21.70 -7.57 0.67
C ARG A 423 22.37 -8.80 1.29
N LEU A 424 21.57 -9.82 1.65
CA LEU A 424 22.01 -11.07 2.27
C LEU A 424 22.22 -12.19 1.26
#